data_6b36ce81f1597a20cb95c13a0918e086
#
_entry.id   6b36ce81f1597a20cb95c13a0918e086
#
_cell.length_a   1.000
_cell.length_b   1.000
_cell.length_c   1.000
_cell.angle_alpha   90.00
_cell.angle_beta   90.00
_cell.angle_gamma   90.00
#
_symmetry.space_group_name_H-M   'P 1'
#
loop_
_entity.id
_entity.type
_entity.pdbx_description
1 polymer ?
#
loop_
_entity_poly.entity_id
_entity_poly.type
_entity_poly.pdbx_seq_one_letter_code
_entity_poly.pdbx_strand_id
1 'polypeptide(L)' 'MSSIAERVKKIIVDKLGVDESEVNPDANFTNDLGADSLDTVELIMEFEKEFDIAIPDEQAEEIQTVGQAVSYLESQVEG' A
#
# COMPACT_ATOMS: atom_id res chain seq x y z
N MET A 1 -13.43 -14.12 3.04
CA MET A 1 -12.58 -13.27 3.89
C MET A 1 -11.61 -12.49 3.02
N SER A 2 -11.39 -11.26 3.39
CA SER A 2 -10.47 -10.42 2.63
C SER A 2 -9.03 -10.75 2.98
N SER A 3 -8.21 -10.98 1.97
CA SER A 3 -6.79 -11.16 2.18
C SER A 3 -6.15 -9.78 2.40
N ILE A 4 -4.91 -9.78 2.89
CA ILE A 4 -4.16 -8.54 3.05
C ILE A 4 -4.01 -7.86 1.70
N ALA A 5 -3.72 -8.63 0.65
CA ALA A 5 -3.58 -8.08 -0.70
C ALA A 5 -4.86 -7.37 -1.16
N GLU A 6 -6.00 -7.96 -0.90
CA GLU A 6 -7.29 -7.35 -1.28
C GLU A 6 -7.55 -6.06 -0.50
N ARG A 7 -7.22 -6.05 0.78
CA ARG A 7 -7.41 -4.87 1.60
C ARG A 7 -6.49 -3.74 1.16
N VAL A 8 -5.25 -4.06 0.84
CA VAL A 8 -4.28 -3.09 0.31
C VAL A 8 -4.79 -2.51 -1.00
N LYS A 9 -5.25 -3.36 -1.90
CA LYS A 9 -5.76 -2.94 -3.20
C LYS A 9 -6.93 -1.97 -3.03
N LYS A 10 -7.86 -2.29 -2.15
CA LYS A 10 -9.03 -1.45 -1.92
C LYS A 10 -8.62 -0.06 -1.40
N ILE A 11 -7.67 -0.03 -0.47
CA ILE A 11 -7.18 1.24 0.06
C ILE A 11 -6.58 2.08 -1.05
N ILE A 12 -5.78 1.47 -1.92
CA ILE A 12 -5.13 2.18 -3.02
C ILE A 12 -6.17 2.74 -3.99
N VAL A 13 -7.16 1.92 -4.35
CA VAL A 13 -8.22 2.36 -5.25
C VAL A 13 -8.97 3.56 -4.67
N ASP A 14 -9.31 3.48 -3.39
CA ASP A 14 -10.05 4.56 -2.74
C ASP A 14 -9.21 5.83 -2.60
N LYS A 15 -7.94 5.68 -2.29
CA LYS A 15 -7.08 6.83 -2.01
C LYS A 15 -6.61 7.52 -3.29
N LEU A 16 -6.23 6.75 -4.29
CA LEU A 16 -5.68 7.31 -5.52
C LEU A 16 -6.70 7.46 -6.64
N GLY A 17 -7.87 6.86 -6.49
CA GLY A 17 -8.91 6.95 -7.51
C GLY A 17 -8.58 6.21 -8.79
N VAL A 18 -7.79 5.13 -8.68
CA VAL A 18 -7.41 4.32 -9.84
C VAL A 18 -8.30 3.10 -9.93
N ASP A 19 -8.31 2.46 -11.11
CA ASP A 19 -9.04 1.21 -11.31
C ASP A 19 -8.33 0.05 -10.62
N GLU A 20 -9.13 -0.88 -10.15
CA GLU A 20 -8.63 -2.10 -9.55
C GLU A 20 -7.67 -2.84 -10.48
N SER A 21 -7.95 -2.80 -11.78
CA SER A 21 -7.13 -3.47 -12.78
C SER A 21 -5.73 -2.86 -12.90
N GLU A 22 -5.56 -1.63 -12.44
CA GLU A 22 -4.26 -0.96 -12.48
C GLU A 22 -3.40 -1.30 -11.27
N VAL A 23 -4.00 -1.87 -10.23
CA VAL A 23 -3.30 -2.16 -8.98
C VAL A 23 -2.73 -3.57 -9.03
N ASN A 24 -1.59 -3.69 -9.70
CA ASN A 24 -0.87 -4.96 -9.85
C ASN A 24 0.31 -5.00 -8.88
N PRO A 25 0.79 -6.20 -8.52
CA PRO A 25 1.94 -6.30 -7.61
C PRO A 25 3.17 -5.52 -8.09
N ASP A 26 3.34 -5.43 -9.41
CA ASP A 26 4.49 -4.73 -9.99
C ASP A 26 4.25 -3.23 -10.14
N ALA A 27 3.03 -2.76 -9.90
CA ALA A 27 2.71 -1.34 -10.07
C ALA A 27 3.44 -0.49 -9.05
N ASN A 28 4.12 0.54 -9.54
CA ASN A 28 4.82 1.50 -8.69
C ASN A 28 3.85 2.61 -8.34
N PHE A 29 3.80 2.99 -7.07
CA PHE A 29 2.85 4.00 -6.61
C PHE A 29 3.00 5.33 -7.34
N THR A 30 4.25 5.76 -7.57
CA THR A 30 4.51 7.04 -8.23
C THR A 30 4.47 6.92 -9.74
N ASN A 31 5.20 5.96 -10.30
CA ASN A 31 5.37 5.86 -11.74
C ASN A 31 4.15 5.30 -12.46
N ASP A 32 3.49 4.32 -11.85
CA ASP A 32 2.37 3.62 -12.50
C ASP A 32 1.01 4.12 -12.05
N LEU A 33 0.90 4.48 -10.77
CA LEU A 33 -0.38 4.90 -10.20
C LEU A 33 -0.50 6.41 -10.01
N GLY A 34 0.57 7.14 -10.28
CA GLY A 34 0.55 8.59 -10.26
C GLY A 34 0.49 9.24 -8.88
N ALA A 35 0.89 8.51 -7.86
CA ALA A 35 0.91 9.07 -6.50
C ALA A 35 2.11 9.99 -6.34
N ASP A 36 1.91 11.16 -5.75
CA ASP A 36 3.03 12.03 -5.40
C ASP A 36 3.49 11.70 -3.98
N SER A 37 4.46 12.44 -3.47
CA SER A 37 5.03 12.14 -2.16
C SER A 37 4.00 12.27 -1.03
N LEU A 38 3.07 13.19 -1.15
CA LEU A 38 2.02 13.36 -0.15
C LEU A 38 1.06 12.17 -0.20
N ASP A 39 0.71 11.73 -1.40
CA ASP A 39 -0.18 10.58 -1.58
C ASP A 39 0.43 9.32 -0.98
N THR A 40 1.73 9.10 -1.18
CA THR A 40 2.38 7.91 -0.63
C THR A 40 2.40 7.94 0.89
N VAL A 41 2.64 9.10 1.48
CA VAL A 41 2.58 9.25 2.93
C VAL A 41 1.18 8.92 3.45
N GLU A 42 0.15 9.42 2.78
CA GLU A 42 -1.22 9.16 3.18
C GLU A 42 -1.58 7.68 3.04
N LEU A 43 -1.08 7.02 2.00
CA LEU A 43 -1.29 5.59 1.83
C LEU A 43 -0.70 4.81 3.00
N ILE A 44 0.52 5.15 3.38
CA ILE A 44 1.19 4.49 4.50
C ILE A 44 0.35 4.67 5.77
N MET A 45 -0.14 5.88 6.00
CA MET A 45 -0.98 6.14 7.18
C MET A 45 -2.27 5.33 7.16
N GLU A 46 -2.86 5.16 5.98
CA GLU A 46 -4.07 4.34 5.86
C GLU A 46 -3.78 2.88 6.14
N PHE A 47 -2.64 2.37 5.67
CA PHE A 47 -2.23 1.01 5.97
C PHE A 47 -2.04 0.82 7.49
N GLU A 48 -1.43 1.80 8.14
CA GLU A 48 -1.23 1.73 9.58
C GLU A 48 -2.55 1.64 10.34
N LYS A 49 -3.53 2.42 9.90
CA LYS A 49 -4.85 2.39 10.52
C LYS A 49 -5.58 1.08 10.24
N GLU A 50 -5.53 0.64 9.00
CA GLU A 50 -6.26 -0.55 8.57
C GLU A 50 -5.76 -1.80 9.28
N PHE A 51 -4.45 -1.91 9.47
CA PHE A 51 -3.83 -3.10 10.01
C PHE A 51 -3.37 -2.94 11.46
N ASP A 52 -3.60 -1.75 12.03
CA ASP A 52 -3.26 -1.45 13.42
C ASP A 52 -1.77 -1.72 13.71
N ILE A 53 -0.91 -1.17 12.88
CA ILE A 53 0.53 -1.30 13.02
C ILE A 53 1.19 0.05 12.82
N ALA A 54 2.47 0.15 13.18
CA ALA A 54 3.27 1.34 12.91
C ALA A 54 4.32 0.97 11.86
N ILE A 55 4.42 1.79 10.83
CA ILE A 55 5.40 1.59 9.76
C ILE A 55 6.48 2.66 9.91
N PRO A 56 7.70 2.29 10.31
CA PRO A 56 8.79 3.27 10.45
C PRO A 56 9.10 3.92 9.10
N ASP A 57 9.57 5.15 9.13
CA ASP A 57 9.89 5.89 7.92
C ASP A 57 10.86 5.14 7.01
N GLU A 58 11.83 4.47 7.59
CA GLU A 58 12.81 3.69 6.82
C GLU A 58 12.13 2.61 5.99
N GLN A 59 11.17 1.92 6.59
CA GLN A 59 10.43 0.87 5.91
C GLN A 59 9.48 1.47 4.87
N ALA A 60 8.87 2.58 5.21
CA ALA A 60 7.96 3.26 4.29
C ALA A 60 8.68 3.67 3.01
N GLU A 61 9.92 4.10 3.11
CA GLU A 61 10.70 4.50 1.95
C GLU A 61 11.01 3.34 1.02
N GLU A 62 11.04 2.12 1.56
CA GLU A 62 11.31 0.93 0.77
C GLU A 62 10.06 0.40 0.08
N ILE A 63 8.89 0.84 0.52
CA ILE A 63 7.63 0.41 -0.07
C ILE A 63 7.33 1.28 -1.28
N GLN A 64 7.71 0.81 -2.45
CA GLN A 64 7.54 1.55 -3.69
C GLN A 64 6.52 0.93 -4.64
N THR A 65 6.25 -0.36 -4.47
CA THR A 65 5.28 -1.07 -5.31
C THR A 65 4.20 -1.68 -4.45
N VAL A 66 3.09 -2.02 -5.11
CA VAL A 66 1.97 -2.68 -4.44
C VAL A 66 2.43 -3.99 -3.79
N GLY A 67 3.23 -4.77 -4.51
CA GLY A 67 3.73 -6.05 -4.00
C GLY A 67 4.59 -5.88 -2.76
N GLN A 68 5.42 -4.84 -2.73
CA GLN A 68 6.26 -4.57 -1.57
C GLN A 68 5.41 -4.20 -0.36
N ALA A 69 4.34 -3.42 -0.58
CA ALA A 69 3.43 -3.06 0.50
C ALA A 69 2.74 -4.31 1.06
N VAL A 70 2.25 -5.17 0.17
CA VAL A 70 1.58 -6.40 0.59
C VAL A 70 2.53 -7.30 1.38
N SER A 71 3.75 -7.50 0.87
CA SER A 71 4.74 -8.34 1.54
C SER A 71 5.08 -7.82 2.93
N TYR A 72 5.30 -6.51 3.03
CA TYR A 72 5.63 -5.92 4.31
C TYR A 72 4.49 -6.10 5.31
N LEU A 73 3.27 -5.81 4.87
CA LEU A 73 2.11 -5.92 5.75
C LEU A 73 1.86 -7.36 6.18
N GLU A 74 2.05 -8.30 5.27
CA GLU A 74 1.91 -9.72 5.60
C GLU A 74 2.88 -10.13 6.69
N SER A 75 4.12 -9.65 6.61
CA SER A 75 5.12 -9.98 7.60
C SER A 75 4.81 -9.37 8.97
N GLN A 76 4.18 -8.20 8.99
CA GLN A 76 3.86 -7.52 10.24
C GLN A 76 2.58 -8.05 10.89
N VAL A 77 1.59 -8.38 10.07
CA VAL A 77 0.28 -8.79 10.58
C VAL A 77 0.22 -10.27 10.90
N GLU A 78 0.81 -11.09 10.04
CA GLU A 78 0.76 -12.53 10.19
C GLU A 78 2.01 -13.12 10.82
N GLY A 79 3.09 -12.35 10.81
CA GLY A 79 4.37 -12.81 11.34
C GLY A 79 4.39 -12.90 12.85
#